data_08332cc3d8442247d21cd4e94324664e
#
_entry.id   08332cc3d8442247d21cd4e94324664e
#
_cell.length_a   1.000
_cell.length_b   1.000
_cell.length_c   1.000
_cell.angle_alpha   90.00
_cell.angle_beta   90.00
_cell.angle_gamma   90.00
#
_symmetry.space_group_name_H-M   'P 1'
#
loop_
_entity.id
_entity.type
_entity.pdbx_description
1 polymer ?
#
loop_
_entity_poly.entity_id
_entity_poly.type
_entity_poly.pdbx_seq_one_letter_code
_entity_poly.pdbx_strand_id
1 'polypeptide(L)'
;MIVIAGAVNILSILTLALMIEQHMLSWFAIAALGFVSGVFSELAAASEAGYIPQLLGRENLLSYNARREICEGISAIIAPPTAGFIVLVAGATVGLIVPVLLFGAATISYATLPSVEMETKTEQRETAQHGFIHRMFDGIQYMFSGAPQRLILVYTFFLAAATASYSLIIIYRLYEELTFEASVVGMIMACSGIGGIVAALIIDRFLSFENTRGMLLVANVVSLLGIPLVTVSNNPVVLGALLFILDVGWASAFIFSNNLRDCITPNELLGRASSLDGAVFGLGTLYSMGAVALMLDHLGSFNAALVVSIPAVLCLIYTLVHYKQFKVFNIVEQ
;
A
#
# COMPACT_ATOMS: atom_id res chain seq x y z
N MET A 1 13.57 16.87 -0.83
CA MET A 1 13.61 15.42 -0.54
C MET A 1 13.07 14.57 -1.70
N ILE A 2 11.91 14.87 -2.29
CA ILE A 2 11.31 14.08 -3.40
C ILE A 2 12.27 13.88 -4.57
N VAL A 3 12.93 14.97 -5.05
CA VAL A 3 13.90 14.91 -6.15
C VAL A 3 15.12 14.04 -5.81
N ILE A 4 15.62 14.11 -4.56
CA ILE A 4 16.75 13.27 -4.10
C ILE A 4 16.33 11.81 -4.09
N ALA A 5 15.13 11.50 -3.59
CA ALA A 5 14.61 10.15 -3.57
C ALA A 5 14.44 9.58 -4.99
N GLY A 6 13.92 10.39 -5.92
CA GLY A 6 13.86 10.01 -7.33
C GLY A 6 15.22 9.68 -7.94
N ALA A 7 16.23 10.50 -7.66
CA ALA A 7 17.59 10.25 -8.12
C ALA A 7 18.19 8.96 -7.54
N VAL A 8 17.97 8.69 -6.24
CA VAL A 8 18.42 7.45 -5.58
C VAL A 8 17.72 6.23 -6.17
N ASN A 9 16.42 6.30 -6.43
CA ASN A 9 15.69 5.21 -7.08
C ASN A 9 16.23 4.93 -8.48
N ILE A 10 16.48 5.96 -9.29
CA ILE A 10 17.10 5.83 -10.61
C ILE A 10 18.47 5.15 -10.50
N LEU A 11 19.34 5.61 -9.61
CA LEU A 11 20.66 5.03 -9.40
C LEU A 11 20.60 3.57 -8.95
N SER A 12 19.68 3.23 -8.06
CA SER A 12 19.47 1.86 -7.57
C SER A 12 19.06 0.93 -8.72
N ILE A 13 18.11 1.35 -9.56
CA ILE A 13 17.64 0.55 -10.70
C ILE A 13 18.75 0.42 -11.77
N LEU A 14 19.47 1.49 -12.07
CA LEU A 14 20.62 1.44 -13.00
C LEU A 14 21.71 0.50 -12.50
N THR A 15 22.03 0.56 -11.20
CA THR A 15 23.02 -0.35 -10.59
C THR A 15 22.56 -1.80 -10.73
N LEU A 16 21.25 -2.08 -10.48
CA LEU A 16 20.69 -3.40 -10.66
C LEU A 16 20.79 -3.87 -12.11
N ALA A 17 20.46 -3.02 -13.07
CA ALA A 17 20.57 -3.32 -14.50
C ALA A 17 22.01 -3.66 -14.92
N LEU A 18 22.99 -2.88 -14.44
CA LEU A 18 24.43 -3.13 -14.68
C LEU A 18 24.90 -4.45 -14.08
N MET A 19 24.42 -4.79 -12.87
CA MET A 19 24.76 -6.06 -12.21
C MET A 19 24.17 -7.27 -12.95
N ILE A 20 22.98 -7.14 -13.53
CA ILE A 20 22.39 -8.18 -14.39
C ILE A 20 23.26 -8.38 -15.63
N GLU A 21 23.62 -7.30 -16.32
CA GLU A 21 24.42 -7.37 -17.56
C GLU A 21 25.81 -7.99 -17.32
N GLN A 22 26.42 -7.71 -16.17
CA GLN A 22 27.71 -8.23 -15.79
C GLN A 22 27.67 -9.63 -15.16
N HIS A 23 26.49 -10.27 -15.07
CA HIS A 23 26.28 -11.53 -14.36
C HIS A 23 26.77 -11.53 -12.90
N MET A 24 26.77 -10.36 -12.25
CA MET A 24 27.20 -10.16 -10.85
C MET A 24 26.01 -10.04 -9.89
N LEU A 25 24.81 -10.39 -10.33
CA LEU A 25 23.60 -10.28 -9.50
C LEU A 25 23.66 -11.24 -8.32
N SER A 26 23.52 -10.71 -7.12
CA SER A 26 23.42 -11.50 -5.88
C SER A 26 22.16 -11.15 -5.10
N TRP A 27 21.63 -12.10 -4.34
CA TRP A 27 20.47 -11.86 -3.46
C TRP A 27 20.70 -10.72 -2.47
N PHE A 28 21.94 -10.60 -1.96
CA PHE A 28 22.30 -9.51 -1.07
C PHE A 28 22.26 -8.15 -1.78
N ALA A 29 22.72 -8.06 -3.02
CA ALA A 29 22.68 -6.82 -3.78
C ALA A 29 21.23 -6.38 -4.07
N ILE A 30 20.37 -7.35 -4.46
CA ILE A 30 18.93 -7.08 -4.67
C ILE A 30 18.30 -6.55 -3.38
N ALA A 31 18.55 -7.22 -2.24
CA ALA A 31 18.01 -6.81 -0.95
C ALA A 31 18.52 -5.44 -0.51
N ALA A 32 19.83 -5.17 -0.66
CA ALA A 32 20.42 -3.89 -0.29
C ALA A 32 19.90 -2.73 -1.14
N LEU A 33 19.87 -2.89 -2.47
CA LEU A 33 19.34 -1.87 -3.39
C LEU A 33 17.85 -1.66 -3.19
N GLY A 34 17.08 -2.75 -2.98
CA GLY A 34 15.65 -2.68 -2.66
C GLY A 34 15.39 -1.96 -1.34
N PHE A 35 16.19 -2.23 -0.31
CA PHE A 35 16.10 -1.54 0.98
C PHE A 35 16.37 -0.04 0.86
N VAL A 36 17.46 0.33 0.18
CA VAL A 36 17.81 1.76 -0.05
C VAL A 36 16.69 2.44 -0.84
N SER A 37 16.23 1.84 -1.93
CA SER A 37 15.12 2.36 -2.74
C SER A 37 13.84 2.53 -1.92
N GLY A 38 13.48 1.54 -1.09
CA GLY A 38 12.32 1.59 -0.20
C GLY A 38 12.40 2.73 0.81
N VAL A 39 13.53 2.89 1.50
CA VAL A 39 13.73 4.00 2.46
C VAL A 39 13.54 5.36 1.80
N PHE A 40 14.13 5.56 0.62
CA PHE A 40 14.00 6.84 -0.08
C PHE A 40 12.60 7.06 -0.67
N SER A 41 11.90 6.00 -1.07
CA SER A 41 10.49 6.07 -1.50
C SER A 41 9.57 6.51 -0.36
N GLU A 42 9.76 5.97 0.85
CA GLU A 42 9.00 6.38 2.03
C GLU A 42 9.30 7.84 2.45
N LEU A 43 10.56 8.26 2.34
CA LEU A 43 10.94 9.67 2.57
C LEU A 43 10.32 10.61 1.53
N ALA A 44 10.18 10.16 0.28
CA ALA A 44 9.49 10.92 -0.76
C ALA A 44 8.00 11.03 -0.45
N ALA A 45 7.34 9.93 -0.10
CA ALA A 45 5.91 9.90 0.25
C ALA A 45 5.61 10.81 1.47
N ALA A 46 6.44 10.75 2.51
CA ALA A 46 6.31 11.63 3.67
C ALA A 46 6.50 13.13 3.29
N SER A 47 7.42 13.42 2.38
CA SER A 47 7.67 14.78 1.89
C SER A 47 6.50 15.28 1.01
N GLU A 48 5.93 14.42 0.19
CA GLU A 48 4.76 14.68 -0.66
C GLU A 48 3.53 14.98 0.20
N ALA A 49 3.28 14.18 1.23
CA ALA A 49 2.18 14.38 2.17
C ALA A 49 2.21 15.75 2.86
N GLY A 50 3.39 16.32 3.08
CA GLY A 50 3.54 17.68 3.59
C GLY A 50 3.47 18.78 2.52
N TYR A 51 3.91 18.48 1.30
CA TYR A 51 4.03 19.46 0.22
C TYR A 51 2.70 19.71 -0.52
N ILE A 52 1.97 18.64 -0.85
CA ILE A 52 0.75 18.71 -1.67
C ILE A 52 -0.35 19.58 -1.05
N PRO A 53 -0.66 19.48 0.26
CA PRO A 53 -1.66 20.35 0.88
C PRO A 53 -1.30 21.83 0.82
N GLN A 54 -0.01 22.15 0.87
CA GLN A 54 0.47 23.53 0.79
C GLN A 54 0.42 24.07 -0.64
N LEU A 55 0.63 23.19 -1.63
CA LEU A 55 0.58 23.57 -3.03
C LEU A 55 -0.85 23.77 -3.55
N LEU A 56 -1.76 22.89 -3.20
CA LEU A 56 -3.11 22.83 -3.78
C LEU A 56 -4.18 23.51 -2.93
N GLY A 57 -3.92 23.72 -1.63
CA GLY A 57 -4.96 24.07 -0.67
C GLY A 57 -5.79 22.86 -0.25
N ARG A 58 -6.42 22.94 0.92
CA ARG A 58 -7.16 21.80 1.51
C ARG A 58 -8.42 21.46 0.74
N GLU A 59 -9.08 22.44 0.14
CA GLU A 59 -10.28 22.28 -0.66
C GLU A 59 -10.08 21.39 -1.90
N ASN A 60 -8.85 21.29 -2.40
CA ASN A 60 -8.52 20.49 -3.59
C ASN A 60 -7.95 19.12 -3.28
N LEU A 61 -7.68 18.80 -2.00
CA LEU A 61 -7.07 17.53 -1.60
C LEU A 61 -7.93 16.31 -1.94
N LEU A 62 -9.24 16.41 -1.77
CA LEU A 62 -10.14 15.31 -2.12
C LEU A 62 -10.05 14.98 -3.62
N SER A 63 -10.08 16.02 -4.47
CA SER A 63 -9.93 15.84 -5.92
C SER A 63 -8.55 15.31 -6.31
N TYR A 64 -7.49 15.76 -5.64
CA TYR A 64 -6.14 15.24 -5.83
C TYR A 64 -6.05 13.77 -5.46
N ASN A 65 -6.51 13.39 -4.29
CA ASN A 65 -6.47 12.00 -3.83
C ASN A 65 -7.29 11.08 -4.74
N ALA A 66 -8.48 11.51 -5.18
CA ALA A 66 -9.27 10.73 -6.13
C ALA A 66 -8.54 10.51 -7.46
N ARG A 67 -7.89 11.54 -8.01
CA ARG A 67 -7.09 11.42 -9.24
C ARG A 67 -5.86 10.55 -9.05
N ARG A 68 -5.20 10.64 -7.90
CA ARG A 68 -4.06 9.79 -7.54
C ARG A 68 -4.47 8.32 -7.50
N GLU A 69 -5.57 7.99 -6.84
CA GLU A 69 -6.11 6.63 -6.78
C GLU A 69 -6.45 6.08 -8.17
N ILE A 70 -7.04 6.90 -9.04
CA ILE A 70 -7.30 6.52 -10.44
C ILE A 70 -5.99 6.20 -11.17
N CYS A 71 -4.95 7.04 -11.01
CA CYS A 71 -3.65 6.81 -11.63
C CYS A 71 -2.98 5.54 -11.09
N GLU A 72 -3.05 5.29 -9.79
CA GLU A 72 -2.53 4.07 -9.15
C GLU A 72 -3.26 2.84 -9.68
N GLY A 73 -4.60 2.87 -9.76
CA GLY A 73 -5.40 1.79 -10.32
C GLY A 73 -5.09 1.49 -11.79
N ILE A 74 -4.97 2.53 -12.62
CA ILE A 74 -4.58 2.39 -14.03
C ILE A 74 -3.17 1.76 -14.12
N SER A 75 -2.24 2.22 -13.30
CA SER A 75 -0.88 1.69 -13.25
C SER A 75 -0.86 0.22 -12.84
N ALA A 76 -1.65 -0.16 -11.85
CA ALA A 76 -1.77 -1.55 -11.39
C ALA A 76 -2.29 -2.50 -12.47
N ILE A 77 -3.15 -2.00 -13.37
CA ILE A 77 -3.67 -2.79 -14.51
C ILE A 77 -2.63 -2.90 -15.63
N ILE A 78 -1.98 -1.78 -15.99
CA ILE A 78 -1.13 -1.69 -17.18
C ILE A 78 0.29 -2.19 -16.91
N ALA A 79 0.85 -1.91 -15.73
CA ALA A 79 2.26 -2.18 -15.46
C ALA A 79 2.65 -3.66 -15.54
N PRO A 80 1.92 -4.63 -14.93
CA PRO A 80 2.33 -6.03 -14.95
C PRO A 80 2.39 -6.63 -16.37
N PRO A 81 1.35 -6.52 -17.23
CA PRO A 81 1.41 -7.07 -18.57
C PRO A 81 2.45 -6.35 -19.45
N THR A 82 2.61 -5.03 -19.28
CA THR A 82 3.61 -4.26 -20.03
C THR A 82 5.02 -4.67 -19.64
N ALA A 83 5.30 -4.81 -18.34
CA ALA A 83 6.60 -5.27 -17.86
C ALA A 83 6.92 -6.69 -18.37
N GLY A 84 5.97 -7.62 -18.27
CA GLY A 84 6.12 -8.98 -18.80
C GLY A 84 6.41 -9.00 -20.30
N PHE A 85 5.68 -8.21 -21.08
CA PHE A 85 5.89 -8.09 -22.52
C PHE A 85 7.28 -7.53 -22.87
N ILE A 86 7.71 -6.46 -22.19
CA ILE A 86 9.03 -5.84 -22.44
C ILE A 86 10.15 -6.82 -22.09
N VAL A 87 10.05 -7.51 -20.96
CA VAL A 87 11.05 -8.51 -20.55
C VAL A 87 11.12 -9.66 -21.55
N LEU A 88 9.97 -10.12 -22.05
CA LEU A 88 9.90 -11.19 -23.05
C LEU A 88 10.56 -10.80 -24.37
N VAL A 89 10.32 -9.58 -24.86
CA VAL A 89 10.78 -9.14 -26.19
C VAL A 89 12.21 -8.59 -26.16
N ALA A 90 12.58 -7.87 -25.09
CA ALA A 90 13.81 -7.08 -25.02
C ALA A 90 14.76 -7.49 -23.88
N GLY A 91 14.35 -8.43 -23.03
CA GLY A 91 15.14 -8.91 -21.90
C GLY A 91 15.00 -8.04 -20.64
N ALA A 92 15.48 -8.58 -19.52
CA ALA A 92 15.32 -7.97 -18.19
C ALA A 92 16.04 -6.62 -18.07
N THR A 93 17.24 -6.48 -18.64
CA THR A 93 18.02 -5.23 -18.58
C THR A 93 17.27 -4.09 -19.25
N VAL A 94 16.70 -4.31 -20.44
CA VAL A 94 15.89 -3.31 -21.16
C VAL A 94 14.59 -3.04 -20.39
N GLY A 95 13.99 -4.07 -19.80
CA GLY A 95 12.82 -3.93 -18.93
C GLY A 95 13.03 -2.95 -17.78
N LEU A 96 14.23 -2.87 -17.22
CA LEU A 96 14.59 -1.93 -16.15
C LEU A 96 14.83 -0.49 -16.65
N ILE A 97 15.02 -0.26 -17.93
CA ILE A 97 15.18 1.11 -18.48
C ILE A 97 13.83 1.87 -18.38
N VAL A 98 12.71 1.18 -18.57
CA VAL A 98 11.38 1.82 -18.51
C VAL A 98 11.12 2.50 -17.16
N PRO A 99 11.24 1.83 -16.01
CA PRO A 99 11.08 2.50 -14.72
C PRO A 99 12.13 3.63 -14.51
N VAL A 100 13.34 3.51 -15.02
CA VAL A 100 14.34 4.61 -14.98
C VAL A 100 13.82 5.86 -15.69
N LEU A 101 13.25 5.69 -16.89
CA LEU A 101 12.67 6.81 -17.65
C LEU A 101 11.44 7.41 -16.94
N LEU A 102 10.58 6.57 -16.37
CA LEU A 102 9.41 7.02 -15.63
C LEU A 102 9.79 7.77 -14.34
N PHE A 103 10.72 7.24 -13.55
CA PHE A 103 11.26 7.95 -12.38
C PHE A 103 11.99 9.23 -12.78
N GLY A 104 12.70 9.24 -13.92
CA GLY A 104 13.34 10.44 -14.47
C GLY A 104 12.30 11.52 -14.79
N ALA A 105 11.25 11.17 -15.53
CA ALA A 105 10.17 12.09 -15.86
C ALA A 105 9.46 12.62 -14.60
N ALA A 106 9.16 11.76 -13.64
CA ALA A 106 8.57 12.16 -12.36
C ALA A 106 9.49 13.11 -11.58
N THR A 107 10.79 12.79 -11.48
CA THR A 107 11.78 13.61 -10.77
C THR A 107 11.92 14.99 -11.40
N ILE A 108 11.97 15.07 -12.74
CA ILE A 108 11.99 16.35 -13.47
C ILE A 108 10.71 17.13 -13.22
N SER A 109 9.54 16.46 -13.27
CA SER A 109 8.25 17.11 -12.99
C SER A 109 8.23 17.73 -11.60
N TYR A 110 8.68 17.00 -10.57
CA TYR A 110 8.77 17.55 -9.21
C TYR A 110 9.80 18.68 -9.09
N ALA A 111 10.91 18.62 -9.83
CA ALA A 111 11.92 19.67 -9.82
C ALA A 111 11.44 21.00 -10.44
N THR A 112 10.45 20.95 -11.33
CA THR A 112 9.83 22.12 -11.96
C THR A 112 8.73 22.77 -11.14
N LEU A 113 8.24 22.06 -10.08
CA LEU A 113 7.21 22.62 -9.21
C LEU A 113 7.76 23.76 -8.33
N PRO A 114 6.94 24.78 -8.03
CA PRO A 114 7.38 25.91 -7.22
C PRO A 114 7.81 25.42 -5.82
N SER A 115 8.88 26.00 -5.30
CA SER A 115 9.23 25.84 -3.90
C SER A 115 8.17 26.54 -3.05
N VAL A 116 7.39 25.76 -2.32
CA VAL A 116 6.50 26.32 -1.33
C VAL A 116 7.35 26.65 -0.11
N GLU A 117 7.57 27.94 0.15
CA GLU A 117 8.13 28.38 1.41
C GLU A 117 7.14 27.99 2.51
N MET A 118 7.59 27.09 3.41
CA MET A 118 6.80 26.84 4.61
C MET A 118 6.63 28.19 5.32
N GLU A 119 5.43 28.75 5.27
CA GLU A 119 5.05 29.81 6.21
C GLU A 119 5.26 29.26 7.61
N THR A 120 6.41 29.57 8.17
CA THR A 120 6.72 29.30 9.56
C THR A 120 5.84 30.26 10.37
N LYS A 121 4.59 29.89 10.58
CA LYS A 121 3.75 30.58 11.57
C LYS A 121 4.55 30.61 12.87
N THR A 122 4.54 31.74 13.52
CA THR A 122 5.33 32.08 14.72
C THR A 122 5.14 31.02 15.86
N GLU A 123 4.05 30.26 15.83
CA GLU A 123 3.79 29.12 16.73
C GLU A 123 4.74 27.93 16.55
N GLN A 124 5.35 27.74 15.37
CA GLN A 124 6.38 26.73 15.16
C GLN A 124 7.74 27.10 15.78
N ARG A 125 7.96 28.35 16.15
CA ARG A 125 9.21 28.75 16.83
C ARG A 125 9.29 28.26 18.27
N GLU A 126 8.19 28.16 18.97
CA GLU A 126 8.18 27.59 20.33
C GLU A 126 8.31 26.06 20.31
N THR A 127 7.75 25.36 19.30
CA THR A 127 7.92 23.92 19.12
C THR A 127 9.26 23.53 18.48
N ALA A 128 10.01 24.47 17.87
CA ALA A 128 11.33 24.22 17.30
C ALA A 128 12.41 23.96 18.37
N GLN A 129 12.15 24.27 19.65
CA GLN A 129 13.06 23.95 20.77
C GLN A 129 13.11 22.44 21.10
N HIS A 130 12.13 21.66 20.66
CA HIS A 130 12.17 20.21 20.86
C HIS A 130 12.82 19.52 19.66
N GLY A 131 13.88 18.75 19.91
CA GLY A 131 14.63 18.02 18.89
C GLY A 131 13.75 17.09 18.06
N PHE A 132 14.21 16.71 16.85
CA PHE A 132 13.52 15.81 15.93
C PHE A 132 12.97 14.53 16.60
N ILE A 133 13.76 13.94 17.51
CA ILE A 133 13.42 12.75 18.27
C ILE A 133 12.18 13.00 19.15
N HIS A 134 12.12 14.13 19.85
CA HIS A 134 10.97 14.44 20.71
C HIS A 134 9.67 14.57 19.91
N ARG A 135 9.74 15.25 18.76
CA ARG A 135 8.58 15.38 17.84
C ARG A 135 8.11 14.04 17.26
N MET A 136 9.02 13.10 17.05
CA MET A 136 8.66 11.74 16.64
C MET A 136 7.91 11.00 17.77
N PHE A 137 8.37 11.16 19.02
CA PHE A 137 7.70 10.57 20.18
C PHE A 137 6.31 11.16 20.44
N ASP A 138 6.07 12.44 20.14
CA ASP A 138 4.73 13.05 20.28
C ASP A 138 3.69 12.36 19.38
N GLY A 139 4.06 12.03 18.12
CA GLY A 139 3.20 11.27 17.21
C GLY A 139 2.91 9.86 17.74
N ILE A 140 3.93 9.17 18.23
CA ILE A 140 3.80 7.84 18.85
C ILE A 140 2.88 7.93 20.08
N GLN A 141 3.16 8.86 20.99
CA GLN A 141 2.37 9.05 22.19
C GLN A 141 0.90 9.37 21.86
N TYR A 142 0.64 10.21 20.87
CA TYR A 142 -0.70 10.52 20.40
C TYR A 142 -1.43 9.26 19.92
N MET A 143 -0.82 8.47 19.03
CA MET A 143 -1.43 7.27 18.47
C MET A 143 -1.66 6.16 19.51
N PHE A 144 -0.92 6.18 20.62
CA PHE A 144 -1.12 5.27 21.76
C PHE A 144 -1.97 5.86 22.91
N SER A 145 -2.28 7.16 22.90
CA SER A 145 -3.00 7.81 24.00
C SER A 145 -4.49 7.46 24.06
N GLY A 146 -5.13 7.38 22.90
CA GLY A 146 -6.57 7.15 22.78
C GLY A 146 -6.96 5.73 22.39
N ALA A 147 -8.15 5.30 22.79
CA ALA A 147 -8.69 4.01 22.34
C ALA A 147 -8.95 3.96 20.82
N PRO A 148 -9.51 5.02 20.16
CA PRO A 148 -9.71 5.03 18.73
C PRO A 148 -8.42 4.93 17.93
N GLN A 149 -7.36 5.66 18.33
CA GLN A 149 -6.06 5.65 17.67
C GLN A 149 -5.41 4.26 17.72
N ARG A 150 -5.38 3.65 18.90
CA ARG A 150 -4.86 2.28 19.07
C ARG A 150 -5.64 1.26 18.24
N LEU A 151 -6.95 1.44 18.16
CA LEU A 151 -7.83 0.57 17.39
C LEU A 151 -7.45 0.57 15.90
N ILE A 152 -7.16 1.75 15.33
CA ILE A 152 -6.72 1.88 13.96
C ILE A 152 -5.35 1.22 13.75
N LEU A 153 -4.36 1.49 14.62
CA LEU A 153 -3.03 0.89 14.50
C LEU A 153 -3.07 -0.64 14.50
N VAL A 154 -3.84 -1.22 15.43
CA VAL A 154 -4.00 -2.69 15.50
C VAL A 154 -4.71 -3.21 14.26
N TYR A 155 -5.73 -2.51 13.79
CA TYR A 155 -6.43 -2.85 12.55
C TYR A 155 -5.49 -2.82 11.34
N THR A 156 -4.71 -1.74 11.18
CA THR A 156 -3.71 -1.59 10.10
C THR A 156 -2.68 -2.72 10.11
N PHE A 157 -2.18 -3.11 11.30
CA PHE A 157 -1.25 -4.25 11.41
C PHE A 157 -1.87 -5.54 10.87
N PHE A 158 -3.06 -5.92 11.37
CA PHE A 158 -3.71 -7.16 10.94
C PHE A 158 -4.13 -7.12 9.48
N LEU A 159 -4.58 -5.97 8.97
CA LEU A 159 -4.92 -5.78 7.56
C LEU A 159 -3.69 -6.01 6.68
N ALA A 160 -2.56 -5.37 7.00
CA ALA A 160 -1.31 -5.56 6.27
C ALA A 160 -0.81 -7.01 6.35
N ALA A 161 -0.86 -7.62 7.55
CA ALA A 161 -0.46 -9.00 7.76
C ALA A 161 -1.33 -10.00 6.96
N ALA A 162 -2.59 -9.67 6.71
CA ALA A 162 -3.49 -10.50 5.92
C ALA A 162 -3.35 -10.29 4.41
N THR A 163 -2.96 -9.07 3.97
CA THR A 163 -3.07 -8.71 2.54
C THR A 163 -1.73 -8.67 1.81
N ALA A 164 -0.62 -8.36 2.48
CA ALA A 164 0.62 -8.00 1.81
C ALA A 164 1.24 -9.13 0.98
N SER A 165 1.12 -10.39 1.39
CA SER A 165 1.73 -11.53 0.69
C SER A 165 0.81 -12.24 -0.30
N TYR A 166 -0.43 -11.78 -0.46
CA TYR A 166 -1.37 -12.50 -1.33
C TYR A 166 -0.90 -12.59 -2.78
N SER A 167 -0.31 -11.51 -3.30
CA SER A 167 0.21 -11.49 -4.66
C SER A 167 1.31 -12.55 -4.87
N LEU A 168 2.16 -12.75 -3.86
CA LEU A 168 3.20 -13.79 -3.88
C LEU A 168 2.57 -15.19 -3.95
N ILE A 169 1.58 -15.47 -3.09
CA ILE A 169 0.85 -16.74 -3.08
C ILE A 169 0.17 -17.00 -4.42
N ILE A 170 -0.49 -15.98 -4.99
CA ILE A 170 -1.21 -16.11 -6.25
C ILE A 170 -0.27 -16.31 -7.42
N ILE A 171 0.80 -15.52 -7.52
CA ILE A 171 1.80 -15.65 -8.58
C ILE A 171 2.42 -17.04 -8.53
N TYR A 172 2.80 -17.52 -7.35
CA TYR A 172 3.31 -18.89 -7.18
C TYR A 172 2.29 -19.93 -7.65
N ARG A 173 1.03 -19.80 -7.22
CA ARG A 173 -0.06 -20.69 -7.63
C ARG A 173 -0.22 -20.74 -9.14
N LEU A 174 -0.24 -19.59 -9.80
CA LEU A 174 -0.50 -19.49 -11.23
C LEU A 174 0.67 -20.01 -12.07
N TYR A 175 1.92 -19.76 -11.67
CA TYR A 175 3.10 -20.17 -12.42
C TYR A 175 3.57 -21.59 -12.05
N GLU A 176 3.73 -21.89 -10.77
CA GLU A 176 4.36 -23.13 -10.30
C GLU A 176 3.38 -24.29 -10.20
N GLU A 177 2.16 -24.05 -9.67
CA GLU A 177 1.20 -25.12 -9.46
C GLU A 177 0.25 -25.33 -10.67
N LEU A 178 -0.21 -24.25 -11.30
CA LEU A 178 -1.14 -24.32 -12.45
C LEU A 178 -0.43 -24.22 -13.80
N THR A 179 0.84 -23.83 -13.82
CA THR A 179 1.67 -23.70 -15.04
C THR A 179 1.03 -22.85 -16.14
N PHE A 180 0.33 -21.79 -15.76
CA PHE A 180 -0.32 -20.91 -16.71
C PHE A 180 0.71 -20.05 -17.47
N GLU A 181 0.42 -19.76 -18.73
CA GLU A 181 1.20 -18.83 -19.53
C GLU A 181 1.15 -17.41 -18.96
N ALA A 182 2.23 -16.65 -19.14
CA ALA A 182 2.35 -15.28 -18.62
C ALA A 182 1.19 -14.35 -19.06
N SER A 183 0.64 -14.56 -20.26
CA SER A 183 -0.53 -13.83 -20.77
C SER A 183 -1.79 -14.07 -19.93
N VAL A 184 -2.04 -15.32 -19.53
CA VAL A 184 -3.19 -15.71 -18.70
C VAL A 184 -3.00 -15.15 -17.29
N VAL A 185 -1.80 -15.28 -16.73
CA VAL A 185 -1.45 -14.72 -15.41
C VAL A 185 -1.68 -13.21 -15.40
N GLY A 186 -1.20 -12.51 -16.42
CA GLY A 186 -1.40 -11.07 -16.56
C GLY A 186 -2.88 -10.65 -16.59
N MET A 187 -3.71 -11.40 -17.33
CA MET A 187 -5.16 -11.14 -17.38
C MET A 187 -5.86 -11.37 -16.03
N ILE A 188 -5.49 -12.44 -15.33
CA ILE A 188 -6.01 -12.75 -14.00
C ILE A 188 -5.63 -11.63 -13.01
N MET A 189 -4.36 -11.22 -13.01
CA MET A 189 -3.88 -10.15 -12.14
C MET A 189 -4.50 -8.78 -12.48
N ALA A 190 -4.82 -8.51 -13.75
CA ALA A 190 -5.51 -7.28 -14.13
C ALA A 190 -6.93 -7.16 -13.53
N CYS A 191 -7.60 -8.28 -13.27
CA CYS A 191 -8.91 -8.28 -12.60
C CYS A 191 -8.83 -7.70 -11.18
N SER A 192 -7.72 -7.92 -10.47
CA SER A 192 -7.42 -7.30 -9.18
C SER A 192 -7.42 -5.77 -9.27
N GLY A 193 -6.64 -5.19 -10.19
CA GLY A 193 -6.61 -3.74 -10.37
C GLY A 193 -7.98 -3.12 -10.70
N ILE A 194 -8.79 -3.82 -11.52
CA ILE A 194 -10.18 -3.39 -11.82
C ILE A 194 -11.02 -3.39 -10.53
N GLY A 195 -10.84 -4.39 -9.66
CA GLY A 195 -11.50 -4.47 -8.36
C GLY A 195 -11.23 -3.27 -7.48
N GLY A 196 -9.97 -2.84 -7.37
CA GLY A 196 -9.57 -1.66 -6.62
C GLY A 196 -10.21 -0.36 -7.13
N ILE A 197 -10.23 -0.16 -8.46
CA ILE A 197 -10.90 1.01 -9.07
C ILE A 197 -12.39 1.00 -8.79
N VAL A 198 -13.05 -0.14 -8.95
CA VAL A 198 -14.50 -0.27 -8.70
C VAL A 198 -14.82 0.01 -7.23
N ALA A 199 -13.98 -0.46 -6.29
CA ALA A 199 -14.11 -0.14 -4.88
C ALA A 199 -14.08 1.37 -4.63
N ALA A 200 -13.08 2.07 -5.16
CA ALA A 200 -12.94 3.52 -5.00
C ALA A 200 -14.16 4.28 -5.54
N LEU A 201 -14.65 3.90 -6.73
CA LEU A 201 -15.84 4.52 -7.34
C LEU A 201 -17.13 4.25 -6.56
N ILE A 202 -17.30 3.04 -6.01
CA ILE A 202 -18.48 2.69 -5.20
C ILE A 202 -18.44 3.49 -3.89
N ILE A 203 -17.28 3.58 -3.25
CA ILE A 203 -17.11 4.30 -2.00
C ILE A 203 -17.43 5.78 -2.18
N ASP A 204 -16.86 6.42 -3.19
CA ASP A 204 -17.09 7.84 -3.46
C ASP A 204 -18.58 8.17 -3.70
N ARG A 205 -19.31 7.28 -4.37
CA ARG A 205 -20.68 7.55 -4.79
C ARG A 205 -21.76 7.13 -3.80
N PHE A 206 -21.53 6.06 -3.02
CA PHE A 206 -22.62 5.38 -2.26
C PHE A 206 -22.40 5.40 -0.76
N LEU A 207 -21.28 5.92 -0.25
CA LEU A 207 -20.96 5.75 1.15
C LEU A 207 -21.04 7.04 1.95
N SER A 208 -21.99 6.98 2.90
CA SER A 208 -21.97 7.84 4.09
C SER A 208 -21.15 7.18 5.19
N PHE A 209 -20.54 7.98 6.06
CA PHE A 209 -19.80 7.52 7.24
C PHE A 209 -20.60 6.56 8.14
N GLU A 210 -21.93 6.60 8.07
CA GLU A 210 -22.82 5.73 8.86
C GLU A 210 -22.63 4.23 8.54
N ASN A 211 -22.24 3.88 7.31
CA ASN A 211 -22.08 2.50 6.86
C ASN A 211 -20.66 1.94 6.98
N THR A 212 -19.69 2.75 7.39
CA THR A 212 -18.27 2.39 7.46
C THR A 212 -18.01 1.07 8.19
N ARG A 213 -18.70 0.82 9.30
CA ARG A 213 -18.54 -0.40 10.12
C ARG A 213 -18.98 -1.66 9.40
N GLY A 214 -20.15 -1.60 8.77
CA GLY A 214 -20.67 -2.74 8.00
C GLY A 214 -19.71 -3.10 6.88
N MET A 215 -19.11 -2.10 6.25
CA MET A 215 -18.17 -2.31 5.15
C MET A 215 -16.82 -2.85 5.60
N LEU A 216 -16.28 -2.39 6.74
CA LEU A 216 -15.10 -3.00 7.33
C LEU A 216 -15.32 -4.49 7.63
N LEU A 217 -16.49 -4.85 8.14
CA LEU A 217 -16.83 -6.26 8.38
C LEU A 217 -16.92 -7.05 7.06
N VAL A 218 -17.60 -6.52 6.06
CA VAL A 218 -17.69 -7.16 4.73
C VAL A 218 -16.29 -7.32 4.12
N ALA A 219 -15.47 -6.28 4.15
CA ALA A 219 -14.10 -6.32 3.65
C ALA A 219 -13.26 -7.41 4.35
N ASN A 220 -13.37 -7.53 5.68
CA ASN A 220 -12.67 -8.55 6.43
C ASN A 220 -13.18 -9.98 6.12
N VAL A 221 -14.47 -10.16 5.94
CA VAL A 221 -15.06 -11.46 5.54
C VAL A 221 -14.61 -11.83 4.13
N VAL A 222 -14.61 -10.88 3.21
CA VAL A 222 -14.13 -11.08 1.84
C VAL A 222 -12.64 -11.49 1.86
N SER A 223 -11.82 -10.82 2.65
CA SER A 223 -10.40 -11.15 2.81
C SER A 223 -10.21 -12.54 3.38
N LEU A 224 -10.95 -12.90 4.43
CA LEU A 224 -10.84 -14.18 5.10
C LEU A 224 -11.19 -15.36 4.18
N LEU A 225 -12.26 -15.23 3.40
CA LEU A 225 -12.74 -16.30 2.53
C LEU A 225 -12.05 -16.27 1.17
N GLY A 226 -11.74 -15.10 0.65
CA GLY A 226 -11.21 -14.92 -0.70
C GLY A 226 -9.84 -15.53 -0.88
N ILE A 227 -8.91 -15.34 0.07
CA ILE A 227 -7.54 -15.85 -0.04
C ILE A 227 -7.51 -17.39 -0.20
N PRO A 228 -8.15 -18.21 0.67
CA PRO A 228 -8.19 -19.65 0.47
C PRO A 228 -8.95 -20.07 -0.79
N LEU A 229 -10.06 -19.38 -1.14
CA LEU A 229 -10.86 -19.72 -2.32
C LEU A 229 -10.08 -19.56 -3.62
N VAL A 230 -9.21 -18.56 -3.72
CA VAL A 230 -8.33 -18.38 -4.89
C VAL A 230 -7.39 -19.58 -5.03
N THR A 231 -6.89 -20.15 -3.93
CA THR A 231 -5.95 -21.27 -4.00
C THR A 231 -6.60 -22.62 -4.30
N VAL A 232 -7.91 -22.74 -4.22
CA VAL A 232 -8.64 -23.99 -4.55
C VAL A 232 -9.11 -24.03 -6.01
N SER A 233 -9.34 -22.87 -6.63
CA SER A 233 -9.81 -22.83 -8.02
C SER A 233 -8.69 -23.08 -9.03
N ASN A 234 -9.02 -23.79 -10.11
CA ASN A 234 -8.14 -24.02 -11.26
C ASN A 234 -8.65 -23.32 -12.54
N ASN A 235 -9.82 -22.73 -12.50
CA ASN A 235 -10.41 -22.06 -13.66
C ASN A 235 -9.96 -20.59 -13.72
N PRO A 236 -9.31 -20.13 -14.79
CA PRO A 236 -8.77 -18.77 -14.89
C PRO A 236 -9.85 -17.68 -14.77
N VAL A 237 -11.07 -17.91 -15.27
CA VAL A 237 -12.19 -16.96 -15.16
C VAL A 237 -12.65 -16.82 -13.71
N VAL A 238 -12.76 -17.95 -13.00
CA VAL A 238 -13.13 -17.96 -11.58
C VAL A 238 -12.02 -17.29 -10.75
N LEU A 239 -10.76 -17.56 -11.04
CA LEU A 239 -9.63 -16.91 -10.39
C LEU A 239 -9.66 -15.39 -10.57
N GLY A 240 -9.88 -14.92 -11.79
CA GLY A 240 -10.02 -13.48 -12.06
C GLY A 240 -11.19 -12.84 -11.30
N ALA A 241 -12.35 -13.51 -11.27
CA ALA A 241 -13.52 -13.04 -10.53
C ALA A 241 -13.27 -13.00 -9.00
N LEU A 242 -12.61 -14.01 -8.45
CA LEU A 242 -12.23 -14.05 -7.03
C LEU A 242 -11.25 -12.94 -6.68
N LEU A 243 -10.23 -12.69 -7.51
CA LEU A 243 -9.30 -11.59 -7.30
C LEU A 243 -9.98 -10.24 -7.37
N PHE A 244 -10.86 -10.04 -8.33
CA PHE A 244 -11.67 -8.83 -8.43
C PHE A 244 -12.44 -8.56 -7.12
N ILE A 245 -13.18 -9.56 -6.60
CA ILE A 245 -13.96 -9.43 -5.36
C ILE A 245 -13.04 -9.15 -4.17
N LEU A 246 -11.90 -9.82 -4.11
CA LEU A 246 -10.92 -9.70 -3.04
C LEU A 246 -10.37 -8.27 -2.97
N ASP A 247 -10.00 -7.71 -4.10
CA ASP A 247 -9.46 -6.35 -4.17
C ASP A 247 -10.52 -5.27 -3.95
N VAL A 248 -11.78 -5.49 -4.35
CA VAL A 248 -12.90 -4.63 -3.92
C VAL A 248 -12.99 -4.58 -2.39
N GLY A 249 -12.86 -5.72 -1.72
CA GLY A 249 -12.86 -5.78 -0.25
C GLY A 249 -11.67 -5.04 0.36
N TRP A 250 -10.47 -5.31 -0.13
CA TRP A 250 -9.24 -4.72 0.43
C TRP A 250 -9.12 -3.22 0.20
N ALA A 251 -9.34 -2.76 -1.02
CA ALA A 251 -9.33 -1.33 -1.33
C ALA A 251 -10.35 -0.59 -0.44
N SER A 252 -11.53 -1.17 -0.24
CA SER A 252 -12.53 -0.62 0.68
C SER A 252 -11.98 -0.53 2.12
N ALA A 253 -11.34 -1.59 2.62
CA ALA A 253 -10.78 -1.63 3.96
C ALA A 253 -9.68 -0.56 4.15
N PHE A 254 -8.79 -0.40 3.18
CA PHE A 254 -7.74 0.61 3.20
C PHE A 254 -8.29 2.03 3.16
N ILE A 255 -9.23 2.32 2.25
CA ILE A 255 -9.85 3.65 2.15
C ILE A 255 -10.52 4.02 3.48
N PHE A 256 -11.27 3.09 4.08
CA PHE A 256 -11.94 3.36 5.36
C PHE A 256 -10.95 3.52 6.52
N SER A 257 -9.92 2.69 6.60
CA SER A 257 -8.92 2.79 7.67
C SER A 257 -8.20 4.14 7.61
N ASN A 258 -7.77 4.56 6.41
CA ASN A 258 -7.12 5.84 6.19
C ASN A 258 -8.05 7.02 6.54
N ASN A 259 -9.29 7.00 6.04
CA ASN A 259 -10.26 8.06 6.34
C ASN A 259 -10.55 8.16 7.84
N LEU A 260 -10.72 7.02 8.55
CA LEU A 260 -10.94 7.03 9.98
C LEU A 260 -9.77 7.65 10.73
N ARG A 261 -8.53 7.29 10.37
CA ARG A 261 -7.31 7.87 10.94
C ARG A 261 -7.29 9.38 10.73
N ASP A 262 -7.55 9.83 9.52
CA ASP A 262 -7.46 11.24 9.15
C ASP A 262 -8.54 12.08 9.83
N CYS A 263 -9.75 11.53 10.03
CA CYS A 263 -10.83 12.20 10.74
C CYS A 263 -10.55 12.42 12.23
N ILE A 264 -9.90 11.46 12.90
CA ILE A 264 -9.64 11.57 14.36
C ILE A 264 -8.34 12.29 14.69
N THR A 265 -7.48 12.53 13.70
CA THR A 265 -6.15 13.08 13.93
C THR A 265 -6.13 14.59 13.72
N PRO A 266 -5.69 15.39 14.71
CA PRO A 266 -5.48 16.82 14.52
C PRO A 266 -4.52 17.11 13.39
N ASN A 267 -4.76 18.20 12.68
CA ASN A 267 -3.99 18.58 11.48
C ASN A 267 -2.47 18.66 11.72
N GLU A 268 -2.05 19.10 12.91
CA GLU A 268 -0.65 19.22 13.31
C GLU A 268 0.06 17.88 13.46
N LEU A 269 -0.72 16.82 13.69
CA LEU A 269 -0.23 15.46 13.94
C LEU A 269 -0.47 14.50 12.77
N LEU A 270 -1.22 14.89 11.72
CA LEU A 270 -1.57 14.02 10.58
C LEU A 270 -0.36 13.34 9.96
N GLY A 271 0.70 14.11 9.63
CA GLY A 271 1.91 13.52 9.04
C GLY A 271 2.61 12.53 9.96
N ARG A 272 2.62 12.79 11.28
CA ARG A 272 3.24 11.88 12.26
C ARG A 272 2.41 10.62 12.48
N ALA A 273 1.09 10.77 12.56
CA ALA A 273 0.16 9.65 12.67
C ALA A 273 0.22 8.76 11.44
N SER A 274 0.24 9.34 10.24
CA SER A 274 0.38 8.62 8.97
C SER A 274 1.71 7.88 8.87
N SER A 275 2.82 8.50 9.29
CA SER A 275 4.14 7.84 9.30
C SER A 275 4.19 6.65 10.26
N LEU A 276 3.57 6.76 11.44
CA LEU A 276 3.50 5.64 12.38
C LEU A 276 2.59 4.52 11.87
N ASP A 277 1.45 4.87 11.27
CA ASP A 277 0.54 3.91 10.64
C ASP A 277 1.23 3.15 9.51
N GLY A 278 1.99 3.86 8.66
CA GLY A 278 2.84 3.26 7.62
C GLY A 278 3.93 2.33 8.19
N ALA A 279 4.56 2.69 9.31
CA ALA A 279 5.53 1.82 9.97
C ALA A 279 4.86 0.54 10.52
N VAL A 280 3.68 0.65 11.11
CA VAL A 280 2.88 -0.50 11.59
C VAL A 280 2.42 -1.36 10.42
N PHE A 281 1.99 -0.76 9.32
CA PHE A 281 1.69 -1.45 8.07
C PHE A 281 2.91 -2.24 7.55
N GLY A 282 4.10 -1.61 7.56
CA GLY A 282 5.36 -2.24 7.19
C GLY A 282 5.70 -3.46 8.05
N LEU A 283 5.46 -3.40 9.36
CA LEU A 283 5.64 -4.55 10.27
C LEU A 283 4.68 -5.71 9.92
N GLY A 284 3.42 -5.41 9.63
CA GLY A 284 2.45 -6.41 9.16
C GLY A 284 2.88 -7.04 7.83
N THR A 285 3.39 -6.23 6.91
CA THR A 285 3.94 -6.68 5.62
C THR A 285 5.14 -7.61 5.80
N LEU A 286 6.09 -7.25 6.66
CA LEU A 286 7.26 -8.08 6.98
C LEU A 286 6.85 -9.43 7.55
N TYR A 287 5.88 -9.44 8.48
CA TYR A 287 5.33 -10.68 9.02
C TYR A 287 4.72 -11.54 7.89
N SER A 288 3.86 -10.97 7.08
CA SER A 288 3.14 -11.66 6.00
C SER A 288 4.10 -12.24 4.94
N MET A 289 4.98 -11.41 4.42
CA MET A 289 5.95 -11.81 3.40
C MET A 289 6.95 -12.85 3.95
N GLY A 290 7.45 -12.64 5.17
CA GLY A 290 8.38 -13.57 5.83
C GLY A 290 7.75 -14.92 6.08
N ALA A 291 6.52 -14.96 6.61
CA ALA A 291 5.81 -16.21 6.87
C ALA A 291 5.56 -16.99 5.57
N VAL A 292 5.12 -16.31 4.52
CA VAL A 292 4.84 -16.96 3.22
C VAL A 292 6.11 -17.41 2.54
N ALA A 293 7.16 -16.60 2.50
CA ALA A 293 8.43 -16.96 1.88
C ALA A 293 9.05 -18.23 2.50
N LEU A 294 8.89 -18.42 3.82
CA LEU A 294 9.40 -19.62 4.51
C LEU A 294 8.54 -20.87 4.28
N MET A 295 7.28 -20.71 3.89
CA MET A 295 6.33 -21.83 3.84
C MET A 295 5.95 -22.24 2.43
N LEU A 296 6.03 -21.33 1.47
CA LEU A 296 5.45 -21.51 0.15
C LEU A 296 6.03 -22.72 -0.59
N ASP A 297 7.37 -22.88 -0.56
CA ASP A 297 8.07 -23.98 -1.23
C ASP A 297 7.85 -25.34 -0.56
N HIS A 298 7.53 -25.34 0.75
CA HIS A 298 7.38 -26.58 1.51
C HIS A 298 5.93 -27.04 1.66
N LEU A 299 5.01 -26.09 1.75
CA LEU A 299 3.60 -26.35 2.09
C LEU A 299 2.63 -26.09 0.93
N GLY A 300 3.09 -25.43 -0.13
CA GLY A 300 2.27 -25.03 -1.27
C GLY A 300 1.35 -23.82 -0.99
N SER A 301 0.69 -23.34 -2.05
CA SER A 301 -0.09 -22.10 -2.01
C SER A 301 -1.30 -22.16 -1.06
N PHE A 302 -1.99 -23.30 -0.98
CA PHE A 302 -3.18 -23.46 -0.13
C PHE A 302 -2.85 -23.34 1.36
N ASN A 303 -1.80 -24.04 1.83
CA ASN A 303 -1.40 -23.97 3.24
C ASN A 303 -0.82 -22.59 3.59
N ALA A 304 -0.06 -21.98 2.69
CA ALA A 304 0.42 -20.61 2.85
C ALA A 304 -0.78 -19.61 2.97
N ALA A 305 -1.81 -19.77 2.15
CA ALA A 305 -3.04 -18.99 2.21
C ALA A 305 -3.77 -19.16 3.56
N LEU A 306 -3.82 -20.37 4.11
CA LEU A 306 -4.43 -20.61 5.43
C LEU A 306 -3.66 -19.87 6.55
N VAL A 307 -2.33 -19.87 6.50
CA VAL A 307 -1.51 -19.16 7.50
C VAL A 307 -1.74 -17.65 7.42
N VAL A 308 -1.80 -17.09 6.22
CA VAL A 308 -2.10 -15.66 6.01
C VAL A 308 -3.55 -15.32 6.39
N SER A 309 -4.45 -16.29 6.35
CA SER A 309 -5.83 -16.09 6.82
C SER A 309 -5.92 -15.96 8.36
N ILE A 310 -4.93 -16.37 9.14
CA ILE A 310 -4.93 -16.20 10.60
C ILE A 310 -5.00 -14.72 11.00
N PRO A 311 -4.14 -13.81 10.50
CA PRO A 311 -4.31 -12.37 10.72
C PRO A 311 -5.67 -11.83 10.26
N ALA A 312 -6.24 -12.33 9.15
CA ALA A 312 -7.57 -11.93 8.70
C ALA A 312 -8.67 -12.33 9.70
N VAL A 313 -8.60 -13.53 10.29
CA VAL A 313 -9.48 -13.96 11.38
C VAL A 313 -9.33 -13.05 12.58
N LEU A 314 -8.10 -12.75 12.99
CA LEU A 314 -7.82 -11.85 14.11
C LEU A 314 -8.32 -10.44 13.85
N CYS A 315 -8.17 -9.93 12.62
CA CYS A 315 -8.71 -8.64 12.19
C CYS A 315 -10.25 -8.61 12.29
N LEU A 316 -10.91 -9.67 11.82
CA LEU A 316 -12.37 -9.80 11.89
C LEU A 316 -12.85 -9.85 13.35
N ILE A 317 -12.24 -10.69 14.18
CA ILE A 317 -12.55 -10.78 15.62
C ILE A 317 -12.36 -9.42 16.30
N TYR A 318 -11.22 -8.78 16.03
CA TYR A 318 -10.91 -7.46 16.58
C TYR A 318 -11.96 -6.42 16.17
N THR A 319 -12.36 -6.39 14.91
CA THR A 319 -13.40 -5.48 14.41
C THR A 319 -14.75 -5.76 15.07
N LEU A 320 -15.12 -7.02 15.26
CA LEU A 320 -16.38 -7.41 15.93
C LEU A 320 -16.39 -7.01 17.41
N VAL A 321 -15.32 -7.28 18.14
CA VAL A 321 -15.20 -6.94 19.57
C VAL A 321 -15.29 -5.43 19.78
N HIS A 322 -14.63 -4.66 18.91
CA HIS A 322 -14.58 -3.20 19.03
C HIS A 322 -15.63 -2.50 18.16
N TYR A 323 -16.60 -3.23 17.62
CA TYR A 323 -17.61 -2.72 16.68
C TYR A 323 -18.34 -1.47 17.18
N LYS A 324 -18.61 -1.37 18.49
CA LYS A 324 -19.24 -0.19 19.09
C LYS A 324 -18.32 1.01 19.16
N GLN A 325 -17.00 0.80 19.31
CA GLN A 325 -16.02 1.88 19.40
C GLN A 325 -15.79 2.55 18.02
N PHE A 326 -15.93 1.82 16.92
CA PHE A 326 -15.98 2.40 15.58
C PHE A 326 -17.21 3.33 15.37
N LYS A 327 -18.17 3.38 16.30
CA LYS A 327 -19.31 4.32 16.28
C LYS A 327 -18.95 5.75 16.70
N VAL A 328 -17.90 5.92 17.47
CA VAL A 328 -17.47 7.24 17.97
C VAL A 328 -17.07 8.17 16.84
N PHE A 329 -16.77 7.64 15.66
CA PHE A 329 -16.43 8.40 14.48
C PHE A 329 -17.59 9.18 13.84
N ASN A 330 -18.84 8.93 14.26
CA ASN A 330 -20.02 9.70 13.81
C ASN A 330 -20.20 11.04 14.55
N ILE A 331 -19.33 11.37 15.52
CA ILE A 331 -19.50 12.55 16.42
C ILE A 331 -18.69 13.75 15.93
N VAL A 332 -17.87 13.62 14.89
CA VAL A 332 -16.99 14.70 14.42
C VAL A 332 -17.70 15.67 13.46
N GLU A 333 -18.98 15.45 13.14
CA GLU A 333 -19.81 16.38 12.33
C GLU A 333 -20.69 17.35 13.17
N GLN A 334 -20.48 17.48 14.47
CA GLN A 334 -21.06 18.53 15.31
C GLN A 334 -19.94 19.43 15.86
#